data_d40a17be8213732dd003b498c9ad334f
#
_entry.id   d40a17be8213732dd003b498c9ad334f
#
_cell.length_a   1.000
_cell.length_b   1.000
_cell.length_c   1.000
_cell.angle_alpha   90.00
_cell.angle_beta   90.00
_cell.angle_gamma   90.00
#
_symmetry.space_group_name_H-M   'P 1'
#
loop_
_entity.id
_entity.type
_entity.pdbx_description
1 polymer ?
#
loop_
_entity_poly.entity_id
_entity_poly.type
_entity_poly.pdbx_seq_one_letter_code
_entity_poly.pdbx_strand_id
1 'polypeptide(L)'
;MMRHTRRQFLTAASLAAAAGLVDAPLALATEGDLETTSVRISRYPAICLAPQFVAEELLRAEGFTDVRYVDLDLSDQSRQPAIAEDLGRGKVDFDANTPWTLIRAIDAREPITALGGVHIGCYELFAKEGIRSIKDLKGGSVGVGAAGPTRTGIPTMLAAYVGLDPAKDINWVTDPSVKPFELFTHGKIDAFLGFPPEPQELRARQIGHVIVSTAVDRPWSQYFCCMLAGNREYVRKYPVATKRVLRAILKAADLCVSDPAEVARKLADSGVAPRYDYAVQTLSELPYDKWREFDAEDSIRFYALQLHEAGLIKTNPNKIIADGTDWRFLNELKRELKA
;
A
#
# COMPACT_ATOMS: atom_id res chain seq x y z
N MET A 1 -74.79 -16.46 11.81
CA MET A 1 -73.46 -17.01 12.04
C MET A 1 -73.02 -17.73 10.77
N MET A 2 -72.26 -17.04 9.89
CA MET A 2 -71.70 -17.65 8.67
C MET A 2 -70.38 -18.36 8.99
N ARG A 3 -70.36 -19.66 8.76
CA ARG A 3 -69.15 -20.48 8.93
C ARG A 3 -68.30 -20.39 7.62
N HIS A 4 -67.20 -19.67 7.66
CA HIS A 4 -66.20 -19.71 6.57
C HIS A 4 -65.50 -21.06 6.55
N THR A 5 -65.51 -21.73 5.40
CA THR A 5 -64.88 -23.02 5.22
C THR A 5 -63.29 -22.87 5.05
N ARG A 6 -62.58 -23.91 5.46
CA ARG A 6 -61.10 -23.98 5.33
C ARG A 6 -60.58 -23.65 3.92
N ARG A 7 -61.38 -23.86 2.91
CA ARG A 7 -61.05 -23.60 1.50
C ARG A 7 -61.05 -22.11 1.17
N GLN A 8 -61.92 -21.32 1.80
CA GLN A 8 -61.96 -19.85 1.62
C GLN A 8 -60.81 -19.13 2.35
N PHE A 9 -60.31 -19.72 3.43
CA PHE A 9 -59.15 -19.21 4.14
C PHE A 9 -57.84 -19.43 3.36
N LEU A 10 -57.70 -20.55 2.69
CA LEU A 10 -56.52 -20.87 1.88
C LEU A 10 -56.43 -20.06 0.56
N THR A 11 -57.58 -19.69 -0.04
CA THR A 11 -57.62 -18.83 -1.23
C THR A 11 -57.32 -17.36 -0.91
N ALA A 12 -57.71 -16.89 0.29
CA ALA A 12 -57.36 -15.53 0.72
C ALA A 12 -55.88 -15.39 1.11
N ALA A 13 -55.25 -16.45 1.67
CA ALA A 13 -53.83 -16.48 1.99
C ALA A 13 -52.92 -16.56 0.74
N SER A 14 -53.40 -17.16 -0.36
CA SER A 14 -52.61 -17.28 -1.61
C SER A 14 -52.60 -15.99 -2.43
N LEU A 15 -53.58 -15.10 -2.27
CA LEU A 15 -53.63 -13.81 -2.95
C LEU A 15 -52.82 -12.72 -2.23
N ALA A 16 -52.58 -12.88 -0.92
CA ALA A 16 -51.74 -11.96 -0.15
C ALA A 16 -50.24 -12.24 -0.32
N ALA A 17 -49.84 -13.46 -0.72
CA ALA A 17 -48.46 -13.82 -0.96
C ALA A 17 -47.94 -13.43 -2.35
N ALA A 18 -48.83 -13.12 -3.32
CA ALA A 18 -48.43 -12.74 -4.67
C ALA A 18 -48.26 -11.21 -4.88
N ALA A 19 -48.66 -10.39 -3.88
CA ALA A 19 -48.54 -8.93 -3.96
C ALA A 19 -47.33 -8.36 -3.19
N GLY A 20 -46.47 -9.21 -2.65
CA GLY A 20 -45.33 -8.81 -1.78
C GLY A 20 -43.94 -9.00 -2.38
N LEU A 21 -43.84 -9.43 -3.64
CA LEU A 21 -42.55 -9.49 -4.39
C LEU A 21 -42.55 -8.45 -5.50
N VAL A 22 -42.81 -7.21 -5.15
CA VAL A 22 -42.22 -6.11 -5.90
C VAL A 22 -40.80 -6.04 -5.39
N ASP A 23 -39.85 -6.43 -6.23
CA ASP A 23 -38.43 -6.08 -6.05
C ASP A 23 -38.37 -4.57 -5.79
N ALA A 24 -38.30 -4.19 -4.52
CA ALA A 24 -37.88 -2.87 -4.19
C ALA A 24 -36.45 -2.79 -4.75
N PRO A 25 -36.18 -1.90 -5.74
CA PRO A 25 -34.80 -1.71 -6.13
C PRO A 25 -34.04 -1.43 -4.85
N LEU A 26 -32.99 -2.20 -4.56
CA LEU A 26 -32.00 -1.85 -3.55
C LEU A 26 -31.66 -0.38 -3.86
N ALA A 27 -32.24 0.53 -3.11
CA ALA A 27 -31.88 1.94 -3.17
C ALA A 27 -30.41 1.95 -2.81
N LEU A 28 -29.56 1.99 -3.82
CA LEU A 28 -28.16 2.39 -3.67
C LEU A 28 -28.27 3.72 -2.93
N ALA A 29 -27.90 3.71 -1.65
CA ALA A 29 -27.86 4.93 -0.88
C ALA A 29 -27.04 5.91 -1.72
N THR A 30 -27.68 6.98 -2.20
CA THR A 30 -27.00 7.99 -3.01
C THR A 30 -25.89 8.52 -2.13
N GLU A 31 -24.66 8.28 -2.57
CA GLU A 31 -23.47 8.82 -1.91
C GLU A 31 -23.65 10.35 -1.85
N GLY A 32 -23.40 10.95 -0.69
CA GLY A 32 -23.59 12.38 -0.49
C GLY A 32 -22.77 13.22 -1.49
N ASP A 33 -23.10 14.51 -1.60
CA ASP A 33 -22.34 15.45 -2.41
C ASP A 33 -20.91 15.57 -1.88
N LEU A 34 -19.96 15.83 -2.79
CA LEU A 34 -18.57 16.11 -2.41
C LEU A 34 -18.49 17.36 -1.53
N GLU A 35 -17.87 17.24 -0.38
CA GLU A 35 -17.61 18.38 0.52
C GLU A 35 -16.49 19.27 -0.02
N THR A 36 -15.63 18.72 -0.88
CA THR A 36 -14.56 19.43 -1.59
C THR A 36 -14.28 18.78 -2.93
N THR A 37 -13.95 19.59 -3.93
CA THR A 37 -13.55 19.13 -5.27
C THR A 37 -12.04 19.22 -5.49
N SER A 38 -11.28 19.57 -4.46
CA SER A 38 -9.81 19.68 -4.50
C SER A 38 -9.17 18.53 -3.72
N VAL A 39 -8.11 17.94 -4.30
CA VAL A 39 -7.29 16.91 -3.68
C VAL A 39 -5.83 17.06 -4.08
N ARG A 40 -4.92 16.93 -3.11
CA ARG A 40 -3.47 16.95 -3.30
C ARG A 40 -2.91 15.57 -2.96
N ILE A 41 -2.18 14.99 -3.91
CA ILE A 41 -1.59 13.65 -3.76
C ILE A 41 -0.08 13.79 -3.93
N SER A 42 0.69 13.08 -3.10
CA SER A 42 2.14 13.04 -3.21
C SER A 42 2.58 12.41 -4.52
N ARG A 43 3.71 12.87 -5.09
CA ARG A 43 4.36 12.25 -6.25
C ARG A 43 5.86 12.15 -6.03
N TYR A 44 6.39 10.95 -6.25
CA TYR A 44 7.82 10.65 -6.21
C TYR A 44 8.11 9.38 -7.01
N PRO A 45 9.36 9.17 -7.49
CA PRO A 45 9.70 8.00 -8.32
C PRO A 45 9.58 6.69 -7.55
N ALA A 46 8.46 5.98 -7.73
CA ALA A 46 8.22 4.66 -7.16
C ALA A 46 7.20 3.90 -8.03
N ILE A 47 7.68 3.03 -8.92
CA ILE A 47 6.84 2.31 -9.89
C ILE A 47 5.73 1.50 -9.19
N CYS A 48 6.03 0.92 -8.05
CA CYS A 48 5.05 0.12 -7.29
C CYS A 48 3.85 0.94 -6.79
N LEU A 49 3.96 2.27 -6.73
CA LEU A 49 2.85 3.17 -6.40
C LEU A 49 2.06 3.65 -7.63
N ALA A 50 2.18 2.94 -8.75
CA ALA A 50 1.44 3.25 -9.97
C ALA A 50 -0.04 3.60 -9.77
N PRO A 51 -0.83 2.89 -8.95
CA PRO A 51 -2.23 3.24 -8.72
C PRO A 51 -2.44 4.70 -8.32
N GLN A 52 -1.55 5.25 -7.46
CA GLN A 52 -1.63 6.64 -7.04
C GLN A 52 -1.38 7.62 -8.21
N PHE A 53 -0.45 7.29 -9.10
CA PHE A 53 0.00 8.19 -10.16
C PHE A 53 -0.90 8.18 -11.41
N VAL A 54 -1.66 7.09 -11.63
CA VAL A 54 -2.59 6.98 -12.76
C VAL A 54 -4.05 7.20 -12.38
N ALA A 55 -4.32 7.58 -11.13
CA ALA A 55 -5.68 7.79 -10.63
C ALA A 55 -6.34 9.10 -11.10
N GLU A 56 -5.64 10.02 -11.77
CA GLU A 56 -6.16 11.36 -12.05
C GLU A 56 -7.50 11.34 -12.81
N GLU A 57 -7.61 10.57 -13.89
CA GLU A 57 -8.84 10.46 -14.68
C GLU A 57 -9.99 9.86 -13.84
N LEU A 58 -9.67 8.89 -12.97
CA LEU A 58 -10.64 8.28 -12.06
C LEU A 58 -11.09 9.27 -10.99
N LEU A 59 -10.18 10.08 -10.43
CA LEU A 59 -10.52 11.14 -9.49
C LEU A 59 -11.44 12.20 -10.14
N ARG A 60 -11.16 12.59 -11.39
CA ARG A 60 -12.03 13.50 -12.13
C ARG A 60 -13.42 12.88 -12.37
N ALA A 61 -13.49 11.59 -12.67
CA ALA A 61 -14.76 10.86 -12.79
C ALA A 61 -15.51 10.76 -11.45
N GLU A 62 -14.81 10.79 -10.32
CA GLU A 62 -15.41 10.86 -8.98
C GLU A 62 -15.86 12.28 -8.58
N GLY A 63 -15.65 13.30 -9.46
CA GLY A 63 -16.10 14.66 -9.28
C GLY A 63 -15.05 15.67 -8.81
N PHE A 64 -13.77 15.28 -8.69
CA PHE A 64 -12.71 16.21 -8.37
C PHE A 64 -12.34 17.08 -9.57
N THR A 65 -12.42 18.38 -9.43
CA THR A 65 -12.08 19.35 -10.49
C THR A 65 -10.66 19.90 -10.35
N ASP A 66 -10.10 19.85 -9.16
CA ASP A 66 -8.75 20.31 -8.82
C ASP A 66 -7.93 19.16 -8.24
N VAL A 67 -7.32 18.36 -9.11
CA VAL A 67 -6.42 17.26 -8.75
C VAL A 67 -4.99 17.74 -8.93
N ARG A 68 -4.20 17.73 -7.85
CA ARG A 68 -2.81 18.20 -7.85
C ARG A 68 -1.87 17.10 -7.35
N TYR A 69 -0.88 16.79 -8.15
CA TYR A 69 0.27 16.01 -7.69
C TYR A 69 1.34 16.97 -7.15
N VAL A 70 1.75 16.71 -5.92
CA VAL A 70 2.80 17.48 -5.24
C VAL A 70 4.08 16.66 -5.28
N ASP A 71 5.06 17.16 -6.02
CA ASP A 71 6.38 16.52 -6.10
C ASP A 71 7.09 16.63 -4.76
N LEU A 72 7.49 15.48 -4.22
CA LEU A 72 8.27 15.40 -3.01
C LEU A 72 9.73 15.15 -3.38
N ASP A 73 10.61 16.02 -2.91
CA ASP A 73 12.05 15.89 -3.13
C ASP A 73 12.61 14.76 -2.23
N LEU A 74 12.97 13.65 -2.88
CA LEU A 74 13.64 12.52 -2.25
C LEU A 74 15.15 12.51 -2.46
N SER A 75 15.72 13.54 -3.06
CA SER A 75 17.17 13.66 -3.28
C SER A 75 17.95 13.69 -1.95
N ASP A 76 17.35 14.25 -0.92
CA ASP A 76 17.81 14.16 0.46
C ASP A 76 17.19 12.95 1.17
N GLN A 77 17.90 11.84 1.15
CA GLN A 77 17.46 10.58 1.77
C GLN A 77 17.25 10.70 3.31
N SER A 78 17.80 11.73 3.96
CA SER A 78 17.54 12.00 5.37
C SER A 78 16.11 12.51 5.62
N ARG A 79 15.45 13.02 4.57
CA ARG A 79 14.09 13.58 4.61
C ARG A 79 12.97 12.59 4.34
N GLN A 80 13.25 11.32 4.13
CA GLN A 80 12.19 10.35 3.82
C GLN A 80 11.19 10.07 4.98
N PRO A 81 11.53 10.25 6.28
CA PRO A 81 10.48 10.39 7.30
C PRO A 81 9.53 11.55 7.03
N ALA A 82 10.01 12.56 6.30
CA ALA A 82 9.27 13.79 6.02
C ALA A 82 8.02 13.59 5.12
N ILE A 83 7.90 12.48 4.36
CA ILE A 83 6.68 12.26 3.55
C ILE A 83 5.46 12.10 4.45
N ALA A 84 5.56 11.27 5.48
CA ALA A 84 4.47 11.11 6.43
C ALA A 84 4.24 12.37 7.27
N GLU A 85 5.30 13.13 7.57
CA GLU A 85 5.20 14.45 8.19
C GLU A 85 4.54 15.46 7.26
N ASP A 86 4.89 15.49 5.97
CA ASP A 86 4.26 16.37 4.98
C ASP A 86 2.77 16.05 4.81
N LEU A 87 2.39 14.76 4.87
CA LEU A 87 1.00 14.34 4.95
C LEU A 87 0.34 14.84 6.24
N GLY A 88 0.96 14.63 7.39
CA GLY A 88 0.45 15.09 8.68
C GLY A 88 0.27 16.61 8.74
N ARG A 89 1.21 17.38 8.19
CA ARG A 89 1.15 18.85 8.11
C ARG A 89 0.18 19.38 7.04
N GLY A 90 -0.44 18.50 6.25
CA GLY A 90 -1.39 18.89 5.21
C GLY A 90 -0.76 19.56 4.00
N LYS A 91 0.50 19.29 3.67
CA LYS A 91 1.07 19.68 2.38
C LYS A 91 0.46 18.86 1.25
N VAL A 92 0.18 17.61 1.53
CA VAL A 92 -0.60 16.68 0.69
C VAL A 92 -1.79 16.16 1.51
N ASP A 93 -2.84 15.71 0.83
CA ASP A 93 -4.03 15.18 1.46
C ASP A 93 -3.99 13.66 1.53
N PHE A 94 -3.33 13.01 0.55
CA PHE A 94 -3.16 11.56 0.50
C PHE A 94 -1.76 11.17 0.02
N ASP A 95 -1.29 10.03 0.55
CA ASP A 95 -0.04 9.40 0.19
C ASP A 95 -0.14 7.87 0.33
N ALA A 96 0.38 7.13 -0.63
CA ALA A 96 0.56 5.69 -0.49
C ALA A 96 1.99 5.42 -0.02
N ASN A 97 2.13 4.71 1.09
CA ASN A 97 3.41 4.44 1.72
C ASN A 97 3.46 3.07 2.37
N THR A 98 4.64 2.66 2.80
CA THR A 98 4.82 1.38 3.47
C THR A 98 4.17 1.37 4.86
N PRO A 99 3.58 0.25 5.30
CA PRO A 99 2.96 0.15 6.61
C PRO A 99 3.88 0.56 7.76
N TRP A 100 5.15 0.16 7.72
CA TRP A 100 6.12 0.51 8.77
C TRP A 100 6.43 2.01 8.83
N THR A 101 6.40 2.72 7.70
CA THR A 101 6.52 4.18 7.68
C THR A 101 5.28 4.83 8.30
N LEU A 102 4.09 4.39 7.92
CA LEU A 102 2.83 4.89 8.48
C LEU A 102 2.74 4.63 9.98
N ILE A 103 3.08 3.41 10.44
CA ILE A 103 3.07 3.02 11.85
C ILE A 103 4.02 3.90 12.67
N ARG A 104 5.22 4.15 12.18
CA ARG A 104 6.17 5.03 12.88
C ARG A 104 5.71 6.48 12.94
N ALA A 105 5.06 6.98 11.90
CA ALA A 105 4.46 8.30 11.91
C ALA A 105 3.30 8.39 12.93
N ILE A 106 2.46 7.35 13.01
CA ILE A 106 1.40 7.26 14.01
C ILE A 106 1.99 7.19 15.44
N ASP A 107 3.06 6.41 15.64
CA ASP A 107 3.81 6.34 16.92
C ASP A 107 4.38 7.71 17.31
N ALA A 108 4.89 8.47 16.34
CA ALA A 108 5.35 9.85 16.49
C ALA A 108 4.20 10.88 16.64
N ARG A 109 2.94 10.43 16.60
CA ARG A 109 1.72 11.24 16.71
C ARG A 109 1.47 12.18 15.53
N GLU A 110 2.02 11.88 14.37
CA GLU A 110 1.65 12.59 13.15
C GLU A 110 0.15 12.41 12.87
N PRO A 111 -0.58 13.48 12.51
CA PRO A 111 -2.02 13.42 12.29
C PRO A 111 -2.38 12.81 10.93
N ILE A 112 -2.06 11.53 10.76
CA ILE A 112 -2.38 10.73 9.57
C ILE A 112 -3.36 9.60 9.91
N THR A 113 -3.99 9.04 8.89
CA THR A 113 -4.93 7.91 9.02
C THR A 113 -4.73 6.94 7.87
N ALA A 114 -4.40 5.68 8.16
CA ALA A 114 -4.35 4.62 7.16
C ALA A 114 -5.78 4.20 6.75
N LEU A 115 -6.02 4.03 5.44
CA LEU A 115 -7.35 3.89 4.85
C LEU A 115 -7.56 2.58 4.08
N GLY A 116 -6.50 1.99 3.51
CA GLY A 116 -6.60 0.76 2.74
C GLY A 116 -5.28 0.28 2.18
N GLY A 117 -5.19 -1.00 1.84
CA GLY A 117 -4.05 -1.59 1.17
C GLY A 117 -4.08 -1.31 -0.33
N VAL A 118 -2.92 -1.11 -0.95
CA VAL A 118 -2.76 -0.83 -2.38
C VAL A 118 -2.19 -2.04 -3.12
N HIS A 119 -1.06 -2.58 -2.64
CA HIS A 119 -0.46 -3.79 -3.20
C HIS A 119 0.34 -4.57 -2.15
N ILE A 120 0.58 -5.84 -2.47
CA ILE A 120 1.42 -6.75 -1.69
C ILE A 120 2.82 -6.71 -2.25
N GLY A 121 3.83 -6.86 -1.39
CA GLY A 121 5.24 -7.06 -1.70
C GLY A 121 5.79 -6.22 -2.83
N CYS A 122 7.00 -5.80 -2.74
CA CYS A 122 7.76 -5.24 -3.85
C CYS A 122 9.26 -5.23 -3.54
N TYR A 123 9.62 -5.68 -2.34
CA TYR A 123 11.03 -5.75 -1.97
C TYR A 123 11.61 -7.11 -2.31
N GLU A 124 12.80 -7.09 -2.88
CA GLU A 124 13.61 -8.28 -3.11
C GLU A 124 14.98 -8.10 -2.45
N LEU A 125 15.41 -9.11 -1.70
CA LEU A 125 16.75 -9.18 -1.13
C LEU A 125 17.63 -10.01 -2.06
N PHE A 126 18.54 -9.33 -2.74
CA PHE A 126 19.57 -9.95 -3.57
C PHE A 126 20.81 -10.24 -2.76
N ALA A 127 21.47 -11.35 -3.05
CA ALA A 127 22.73 -11.73 -2.43
C ALA A 127 23.75 -12.17 -3.48
N LYS A 128 25.04 -12.05 -3.15
CA LYS A 128 26.12 -12.61 -3.94
C LYS A 128 26.12 -14.13 -3.87
N GLU A 129 26.84 -14.77 -4.78
CA GLU A 129 27.00 -16.22 -4.79
C GLU A 129 27.53 -16.74 -3.44
N GLY A 130 27.02 -17.89 -3.00
CA GLY A 130 27.36 -18.52 -1.72
C GLY A 130 26.42 -18.16 -0.54
N ILE A 131 25.66 -17.08 -0.63
CA ILE A 131 24.66 -16.67 0.37
C ILE A 131 23.29 -17.15 -0.11
N ARG A 132 22.59 -18.01 0.63
CA ARG A 132 21.34 -18.64 0.20
C ARG A 132 20.13 -18.25 1.07
N SER A 133 20.37 -17.64 2.21
CA SER A 133 19.33 -17.24 3.16
C SER A 133 19.74 -16.00 3.93
N ILE A 134 18.77 -15.37 4.59
CA ILE A 134 19.06 -14.22 5.47
C ILE A 134 20.01 -14.61 6.61
N LYS A 135 19.97 -15.85 7.10
CA LYS A 135 20.88 -16.32 8.17
C LYS A 135 22.34 -16.29 7.75
N ASP A 136 22.62 -16.50 6.47
CA ASP A 136 23.99 -16.49 5.92
C ASP A 136 24.57 -15.06 5.85
N LEU A 137 23.73 -14.04 6.09
CA LEU A 137 24.16 -12.63 6.15
C LEU A 137 24.77 -12.24 7.50
N LYS A 138 24.90 -13.18 8.46
CA LYS A 138 25.54 -12.89 9.75
C LYS A 138 27.00 -12.46 9.53
N GLY A 139 27.33 -11.26 10.01
CA GLY A 139 28.64 -10.62 9.80
C GLY A 139 28.82 -9.99 8.42
N GLY A 140 27.86 -10.16 7.50
CA GLY A 140 27.87 -9.63 6.16
C GLY A 140 27.44 -8.18 6.05
N SER A 141 27.72 -7.58 4.89
CA SER A 141 27.37 -6.20 4.55
C SER A 141 26.11 -6.16 3.70
N VAL A 142 25.09 -5.39 4.13
CA VAL A 142 23.81 -5.26 3.44
C VAL A 142 23.52 -3.81 3.11
N GLY A 143 23.33 -3.52 1.82
CA GLY A 143 22.85 -2.25 1.33
C GLY A 143 21.33 -2.24 1.20
N VAL A 144 20.73 -1.07 1.34
CA VAL A 144 19.29 -0.86 1.14
C VAL A 144 19.12 0.24 0.10
N GLY A 145 18.24 0.01 -0.88
CA GLY A 145 17.91 0.98 -1.91
C GLY A 145 17.42 2.32 -1.35
N ALA A 146 17.17 3.27 -2.22
CA ALA A 146 16.95 4.69 -1.90
C ALA A 146 15.82 5.01 -0.90
N ALA A 147 15.07 4.05 -0.45
CA ALA A 147 13.90 4.24 0.40
C ALA A 147 14.20 4.48 1.89
N GLY A 148 14.81 5.57 2.25
CA GLY A 148 14.91 6.23 3.57
C GLY A 148 14.79 5.41 4.86
N PRO A 149 13.85 5.77 5.78
CA PRO A 149 13.66 5.03 7.04
C PRO A 149 13.18 3.59 6.85
N THR A 150 12.81 3.22 5.66
CA THR A 150 12.69 1.82 5.27
C THR A 150 14.00 1.05 5.47
N ARG A 151 15.15 1.74 5.54
CA ARG A 151 16.45 1.12 5.87
C ARG A 151 16.45 0.40 7.20
N THR A 152 15.64 0.86 8.16
CA THR A 152 15.53 0.24 9.49
C THR A 152 14.18 -0.50 9.67
N GLY A 153 13.25 -0.37 8.73
CA GLY A 153 11.96 -1.04 8.76
C GLY A 153 12.06 -2.49 8.30
N ILE A 154 11.75 -2.72 7.01
CA ILE A 154 11.71 -4.10 6.48
C ILE A 154 13.03 -4.87 6.60
N PRO A 155 14.26 -4.28 6.38
CA PRO A 155 15.50 -5.03 6.53
C PRO A 155 15.70 -5.53 7.95
N THR A 156 15.42 -4.68 8.95
CA THR A 156 15.51 -5.04 10.37
C THR A 156 14.54 -6.17 10.71
N MET A 157 13.30 -6.09 10.22
CA MET A 157 12.31 -7.14 10.45
C MET A 157 12.71 -8.46 9.77
N LEU A 158 13.25 -8.43 8.56
CA LEU A 158 13.75 -9.62 7.86
C LEU A 158 14.85 -10.32 8.66
N ALA A 159 15.81 -9.57 9.20
CA ALA A 159 16.89 -10.10 10.01
C ALA A 159 16.38 -10.66 11.35
N ALA A 160 15.56 -9.91 12.06
CA ALA A 160 14.98 -10.33 13.33
C ALA A 160 14.11 -11.58 13.19
N TYR A 161 13.34 -11.68 12.10
CA TYR A 161 12.48 -12.84 11.83
C TYR A 161 13.23 -14.17 11.77
N VAL A 162 14.47 -14.17 11.34
CA VAL A 162 15.31 -15.37 11.30
C VAL A 162 16.20 -15.53 12.54
N GLY A 163 16.02 -14.67 13.54
CA GLY A 163 16.74 -14.71 14.82
C GLY A 163 18.12 -14.06 14.82
N LEU A 164 18.42 -13.21 13.82
CA LEU A 164 19.60 -12.35 13.85
C LEU A 164 19.32 -11.09 14.65
N ASP A 165 20.33 -10.58 15.36
CA ASP A 165 20.30 -9.25 15.96
C ASP A 165 20.64 -8.22 14.86
N PRO A 166 19.65 -7.42 14.37
CA PRO A 166 19.89 -6.51 13.25
C PRO A 166 20.96 -5.44 13.55
N ALA A 167 21.18 -5.12 14.82
CA ALA A 167 22.15 -4.10 15.23
C ALA A 167 23.58 -4.64 15.34
N LYS A 168 23.75 -5.96 15.54
CA LYS A 168 25.05 -6.58 15.78
C LYS A 168 25.49 -7.55 14.70
N ASP A 169 24.51 -8.28 14.14
CA ASP A 169 24.81 -9.38 13.23
C ASP A 169 24.90 -8.95 11.75
N ILE A 170 24.52 -7.72 11.41
CA ILE A 170 24.53 -7.21 10.02
C ILE A 170 25.22 -5.85 9.96
N ASN A 171 26.14 -5.71 9.00
CA ASN A 171 26.80 -4.45 8.69
C ASN A 171 25.96 -3.66 7.67
N TRP A 172 25.06 -2.81 8.15
CA TRP A 172 24.22 -2.00 7.27
C TRP A 172 25.01 -0.89 6.57
N VAL A 173 24.88 -0.81 5.25
CA VAL A 173 25.44 0.31 4.46
C VAL A 173 24.46 1.47 4.56
N THR A 174 24.75 2.40 5.47
CA THR A 174 23.87 3.53 5.81
C THR A 174 24.42 4.90 5.45
N ASP A 175 25.65 4.99 4.94
CA ASP A 175 26.25 6.24 4.53
C ASP A 175 25.47 6.83 3.34
N PRO A 176 24.86 8.04 3.47
CA PRO A 176 24.08 8.64 2.42
C PRO A 176 24.90 9.07 1.19
N SER A 177 26.22 9.17 1.32
CA SER A 177 27.10 9.53 0.20
C SER A 177 27.38 8.36 -0.74
N VAL A 178 27.13 7.11 -0.31
CA VAL A 178 27.31 5.93 -1.13
C VAL A 178 26.00 5.51 -1.79
N LYS A 179 26.14 4.85 -2.94
CA LYS A 179 25.00 4.25 -3.65
C LYS A 179 25.02 2.73 -3.42
N PRO A 180 24.19 2.19 -2.50
CA PRO A 180 24.24 0.77 -2.16
C PRO A 180 24.00 -0.15 -3.37
N PHE A 181 23.14 0.27 -4.31
CA PHE A 181 22.94 -0.44 -5.57
C PHE A 181 24.25 -0.60 -6.36
N GLU A 182 25.01 0.50 -6.53
CA GLU A 182 26.30 0.47 -7.22
C GLU A 182 27.35 -0.38 -6.48
N LEU A 183 27.36 -0.31 -5.14
CA LEU A 183 28.25 -1.16 -4.35
C LEU A 183 27.97 -2.64 -4.56
N PHE A 184 26.69 -3.02 -4.60
CA PHE A 184 26.27 -4.41 -4.83
C PHE A 184 26.63 -4.86 -6.26
N THR A 185 26.33 -4.04 -7.27
CA THR A 185 26.65 -4.37 -8.67
C THR A 185 28.14 -4.52 -8.94
N HIS A 186 28.99 -3.87 -8.13
CA HIS A 186 30.46 -4.01 -8.19
C HIS A 186 31.02 -5.06 -7.20
N GLY A 187 30.15 -5.85 -6.53
CA GLY A 187 30.57 -6.88 -5.60
C GLY A 187 31.24 -6.38 -4.32
N LYS A 188 30.99 -5.12 -3.94
CA LYS A 188 31.59 -4.48 -2.76
C LYS A 188 30.83 -4.75 -1.46
N ILE A 189 29.60 -5.22 -1.56
CA ILE A 189 28.76 -5.63 -0.42
C ILE A 189 28.13 -7.00 -0.72
N ASP A 190 27.66 -7.66 0.34
CA ASP A 190 27.21 -9.06 0.29
C ASP A 190 25.78 -9.22 -0.18
N ALA A 191 24.94 -8.27 0.16
CA ALA A 191 23.52 -8.27 -0.23
C ALA A 191 22.97 -6.86 -0.42
N PHE A 192 21.85 -6.78 -1.14
CA PHE A 192 21.16 -5.54 -1.44
C PHE A 192 19.65 -5.78 -1.38
N LEU A 193 18.94 -4.99 -0.58
CA LEU A 193 17.50 -4.95 -0.55
C LEU A 193 17.02 -3.81 -1.44
N GLY A 194 16.37 -4.16 -2.55
CA GLY A 194 15.82 -3.21 -3.52
C GLY A 194 14.31 -3.30 -3.63
N PHE A 195 13.74 -2.27 -4.27
CA PHE A 195 12.36 -2.23 -4.75
C PHE A 195 12.35 -1.68 -6.19
N PRO A 196 11.26 -1.87 -6.96
CA PRO A 196 11.24 -1.49 -8.37
C PRO A 196 11.68 -0.04 -8.66
N PRO A 197 12.57 0.18 -9.65
CA PRO A 197 13.01 -0.77 -10.69
C PRO A 197 14.31 -1.54 -10.41
N GLU A 198 14.93 -1.40 -9.24
CA GLU A 198 16.24 -1.99 -8.92
C GLU A 198 16.28 -3.52 -9.09
N PRO A 199 15.27 -4.29 -8.58
CA PRO A 199 15.21 -5.74 -8.79
C PRO A 199 15.17 -6.14 -10.27
N GLN A 200 14.38 -5.44 -11.08
CA GLN A 200 14.29 -5.69 -12.51
C GLN A 200 15.63 -5.49 -13.21
N GLU A 201 16.37 -4.43 -12.84
CA GLU A 201 17.69 -4.16 -13.38
C GLU A 201 18.69 -5.23 -12.97
N LEU A 202 18.74 -5.65 -11.70
CA LEU A 202 19.64 -6.71 -11.22
C LEU A 202 19.39 -8.03 -11.96
N ARG A 203 18.13 -8.42 -12.13
CA ARG A 203 17.76 -9.61 -12.89
C ARG A 203 18.17 -9.50 -14.37
N ALA A 204 17.90 -8.38 -15.01
CA ALA A 204 18.28 -8.16 -16.42
C ALA A 204 19.80 -8.21 -16.64
N ARG A 205 20.58 -7.76 -15.65
CA ARG A 205 22.04 -7.79 -15.67
C ARG A 205 22.65 -9.08 -15.13
N GLN A 206 21.84 -10.00 -14.63
CA GLN A 206 22.25 -11.26 -14.00
C GLN A 206 23.22 -11.04 -12.82
N ILE A 207 22.94 -10.02 -11.99
CA ILE A 207 23.77 -9.67 -10.84
C ILE A 207 23.13 -10.19 -9.56
N GLY A 208 23.84 -11.10 -8.86
CA GLY A 208 23.35 -11.75 -7.67
C GLY A 208 22.16 -12.68 -7.93
N HIS A 209 21.52 -13.10 -6.87
CA HIS A 209 20.27 -13.87 -6.91
C HIS A 209 19.36 -13.48 -5.75
N VAL A 210 18.07 -13.68 -5.93
CA VAL A 210 17.05 -13.35 -4.91
C VAL A 210 17.06 -14.43 -3.83
N ILE A 211 17.22 -14.02 -2.58
CA ILE A 211 17.11 -14.90 -1.39
C ILE A 211 15.82 -14.64 -0.59
N VAL A 212 15.16 -13.49 -0.81
CA VAL A 212 13.82 -13.19 -0.31
C VAL A 212 13.09 -12.30 -1.31
N SER A 213 11.84 -12.64 -1.61
CA SER A 213 10.90 -11.77 -2.31
C SER A 213 9.65 -11.57 -1.46
N THR A 214 9.38 -10.35 -1.05
CA THR A 214 8.21 -10.06 -0.22
C THR A 214 6.88 -10.22 -0.96
N ALA A 215 6.91 -10.36 -2.28
CA ALA A 215 5.71 -10.62 -3.08
C ALA A 215 5.26 -12.10 -3.04
N VAL A 216 6.21 -13.04 -2.78
CA VAL A 216 5.92 -14.47 -2.83
C VAL A 216 6.27 -15.23 -1.55
N ASP A 217 7.25 -14.75 -0.78
CA ASP A 217 7.72 -15.44 0.42
C ASP A 217 6.88 -15.10 1.65
N ARG A 218 6.47 -16.14 2.37
CA ARG A 218 5.79 -15.98 3.67
C ARG A 218 6.77 -15.60 4.77
N PRO A 219 6.32 -14.80 5.76
CA PRO A 219 4.96 -14.28 5.92
C PRO A 219 4.67 -13.03 5.09
N TRP A 220 5.67 -12.40 4.49
CA TRP A 220 5.62 -11.07 3.86
C TRP A 220 4.57 -10.95 2.76
N SER A 221 4.41 -12.02 1.96
CA SER A 221 3.42 -12.08 0.86
C SER A 221 1.96 -12.16 1.32
N GLN A 222 1.72 -12.16 2.63
CA GLN A 222 0.36 -12.18 3.20
C GLN A 222 -0.11 -10.82 3.68
N TYR A 223 0.74 -9.78 3.56
CA TYR A 223 0.48 -8.45 4.08
C TYR A 223 0.77 -7.38 3.03
N PHE A 224 0.03 -6.27 3.11
CA PHE A 224 0.26 -5.15 2.22
C PHE A 224 1.66 -4.56 2.41
N CYS A 225 2.33 -4.31 1.28
CA CYS A 225 3.60 -3.62 1.23
C CYS A 225 3.40 -2.09 1.19
N CYS A 226 2.36 -1.64 0.50
CA CYS A 226 1.99 -0.23 0.45
C CYS A 226 0.50 -0.05 0.76
N MET A 227 0.20 1.01 1.50
CA MET A 227 -1.14 1.35 1.95
C MET A 227 -1.40 2.84 1.73
N LEU A 228 -2.63 3.19 1.36
CA LEU A 228 -3.05 4.58 1.27
C LEU A 228 -3.32 5.14 2.67
N ALA A 229 -2.77 6.30 2.93
CA ALA A 229 -3.06 7.10 4.11
C ALA A 229 -3.55 8.51 3.70
N GLY A 230 -4.36 9.11 4.54
CA GLY A 230 -4.85 10.47 4.39
C GLY A 230 -4.43 11.37 5.55
N ASN A 231 -4.35 12.68 5.31
CA ASN A 231 -4.29 13.66 6.38
C ASN A 231 -5.53 13.54 7.26
N ARG A 232 -5.36 13.41 8.57
CA ARG A 232 -6.47 13.13 9.50
C ARG A 232 -7.55 14.22 9.50
N GLU A 233 -7.17 15.48 9.35
CA GLU A 233 -8.13 16.58 9.29
C GLU A 233 -8.96 16.51 8.00
N TYR A 234 -8.32 16.23 6.85
CA TYR A 234 -9.02 16.03 5.58
C TYR A 234 -10.01 14.88 5.68
N VAL A 235 -9.56 13.71 6.16
CA VAL A 235 -10.39 12.51 6.34
C VAL A 235 -11.61 12.77 7.22
N ARG A 236 -11.41 13.51 8.32
CA ARG A 236 -12.49 13.87 9.25
C ARG A 236 -13.47 14.88 8.65
N LYS A 237 -12.96 15.87 7.92
CA LYS A 237 -13.75 17.01 7.40
C LYS A 237 -14.48 16.65 6.10
N TYR A 238 -13.91 15.75 5.30
CA TYR A 238 -14.38 15.43 3.95
C TYR A 238 -14.54 13.90 3.76
N PRO A 239 -15.47 13.24 4.48
CA PRO A 239 -15.60 11.78 4.44
C PRO A 239 -16.07 11.26 3.09
N VAL A 240 -16.97 11.94 2.37
CA VAL A 240 -17.39 11.54 1.02
C VAL A 240 -16.22 11.64 0.04
N ALA A 241 -15.49 12.77 0.07
CA ALA A 241 -14.31 12.95 -0.76
C ALA A 241 -13.23 11.90 -0.43
N THR A 242 -13.00 11.58 0.84
CA THR A 242 -12.06 10.53 1.28
C THR A 242 -12.42 9.18 0.68
N LYS A 243 -13.68 8.77 0.76
CA LYS A 243 -14.16 7.50 0.18
C LYS A 243 -13.96 7.47 -1.33
N ARG A 244 -14.27 8.57 -2.03
CA ARG A 244 -14.10 8.69 -3.48
C ARG A 244 -12.64 8.65 -3.91
N VAL A 245 -11.73 9.28 -3.15
CA VAL A 245 -10.28 9.15 -3.39
C VAL A 245 -9.84 7.70 -3.24
N LEU A 246 -10.20 7.04 -2.14
CA LEU A 246 -9.85 5.63 -1.94
C LEU A 246 -10.41 4.76 -3.07
N ARG A 247 -11.65 4.98 -3.51
CA ARG A 247 -12.26 4.26 -4.63
C ARG A 247 -11.48 4.46 -5.95
N ALA A 248 -11.07 5.68 -6.24
CA ALA A 248 -10.27 5.98 -7.43
C ALA A 248 -8.92 5.26 -7.40
N ILE A 249 -8.22 5.26 -6.27
CA ILE A 249 -6.93 4.56 -6.09
C ILE A 249 -7.11 3.04 -6.23
N LEU A 250 -8.15 2.45 -5.64
CA LEU A 250 -8.40 1.01 -5.73
C LEU A 250 -8.79 0.59 -7.16
N LYS A 251 -9.58 1.40 -7.87
CA LYS A 251 -9.85 1.18 -9.30
C LYS A 251 -8.57 1.32 -10.15
N ALA A 252 -7.69 2.25 -9.82
CA ALA A 252 -6.40 2.38 -10.48
C ALA A 252 -5.49 1.16 -10.21
N ALA A 253 -5.58 0.54 -9.02
CA ALA A 253 -4.92 -0.73 -8.74
C ALA A 253 -5.46 -1.86 -9.64
N ASP A 254 -6.78 -1.92 -9.88
CA ASP A 254 -7.37 -2.86 -10.83
C ASP A 254 -6.88 -2.61 -12.28
N LEU A 255 -6.67 -1.35 -12.68
CA LEU A 255 -6.09 -1.02 -13.98
C LEU A 255 -4.65 -1.51 -14.12
N CYS A 256 -3.85 -1.44 -13.04
CA CYS A 256 -2.48 -1.98 -13.04
C CYS A 256 -2.44 -3.47 -13.37
N VAL A 257 -3.47 -4.23 -12.98
CA VAL A 257 -3.60 -5.67 -13.30
C VAL A 257 -4.16 -5.89 -14.70
N SER A 258 -5.21 -5.15 -15.07
CA SER A 258 -5.94 -5.40 -16.32
C SER A 258 -5.23 -4.85 -17.57
N ASP A 259 -4.46 -3.77 -17.44
CA ASP A 259 -3.71 -3.15 -18.54
C ASP A 259 -2.35 -2.59 -18.08
N PRO A 260 -1.42 -3.47 -17.67
CA PRO A 260 -0.11 -3.05 -17.18
C PRO A 260 0.71 -2.29 -18.24
N ALA A 261 0.48 -2.58 -19.52
CA ALA A 261 1.21 -1.91 -20.61
C ALA A 261 0.80 -0.43 -20.77
N GLU A 262 -0.49 -0.14 -20.69
CA GLU A 262 -0.98 1.24 -20.75
C GLU A 262 -0.59 2.03 -19.50
N VAL A 263 -0.70 1.41 -18.32
CA VAL A 263 -0.25 2.02 -17.07
C VAL A 263 1.24 2.33 -17.11
N ALA A 264 2.07 1.39 -17.59
CA ALA A 264 3.51 1.61 -17.73
C ALA A 264 3.83 2.76 -18.68
N ARG A 265 3.05 2.93 -19.77
CA ARG A 265 3.21 4.05 -20.69
C ARG A 265 2.92 5.38 -20.00
N LYS A 266 1.81 5.48 -19.26
CA LYS A 266 1.48 6.68 -18.47
C LYS A 266 2.56 7.02 -17.46
N LEU A 267 3.15 6.03 -16.80
CA LEU A 267 4.27 6.24 -15.87
C LEU A 267 5.54 6.73 -16.56
N ALA A 268 5.84 6.21 -17.75
CA ALA A 268 7.00 6.64 -18.54
C ALA A 268 6.82 8.08 -19.03
N ASP A 269 5.64 8.41 -19.58
CA ASP A 269 5.32 9.74 -20.09
C ASP A 269 5.32 10.81 -18.97
N SER A 270 4.94 10.43 -17.75
CA SER A 270 4.97 11.32 -16.58
C SER A 270 6.36 11.44 -15.92
N GLY A 271 7.37 10.69 -16.38
CA GLY A 271 8.70 10.67 -15.83
C GLY A 271 8.85 9.90 -14.49
N VAL A 272 7.79 9.28 -13.99
CA VAL A 272 7.84 8.45 -12.78
C VAL A 272 8.65 7.18 -13.00
N ALA A 273 8.55 6.59 -14.20
CA ALA A 273 9.27 5.37 -14.58
C ALA A 273 9.97 5.56 -15.93
N PRO A 274 11.22 6.03 -15.97
CA PRO A 274 11.92 6.30 -17.22
C PRO A 274 12.19 5.04 -18.08
N ARG A 275 12.15 3.84 -17.49
CA ARG A 275 12.29 2.55 -18.16
C ARG A 275 10.94 1.86 -18.27
N TYR A 276 10.29 1.99 -19.44
CA TYR A 276 9.00 1.38 -19.77
C TYR A 276 9.00 -0.14 -19.56
N ASP A 277 10.05 -0.83 -20.02
CA ASP A 277 10.20 -2.27 -19.87
C ASP A 277 10.19 -2.73 -18.41
N TYR A 278 10.89 -2.03 -17.53
CA TYR A 278 10.88 -2.33 -16.09
C TYR A 278 9.55 -1.97 -15.44
N ALA A 279 8.87 -0.94 -15.92
CA ALA A 279 7.54 -0.60 -15.44
C ALA A 279 6.53 -1.70 -15.79
N VAL A 280 6.49 -2.18 -17.04
CA VAL A 280 5.62 -3.30 -17.44
C VAL A 280 5.91 -4.53 -16.60
N GLN A 281 7.19 -4.89 -16.43
CA GLN A 281 7.58 -6.04 -15.63
C GLN A 281 7.11 -5.91 -14.19
N THR A 282 7.34 -4.76 -13.55
CA THR A 282 6.91 -4.48 -12.18
C THR A 282 5.39 -4.63 -12.02
N LEU A 283 4.61 -4.02 -12.93
CA LEU A 283 3.15 -4.04 -12.87
C LEU A 283 2.59 -5.47 -13.07
N SER A 284 3.28 -6.28 -13.88
CA SER A 284 2.90 -7.68 -14.11
C SER A 284 3.26 -8.61 -12.95
N GLU A 285 4.28 -8.27 -12.17
CA GLU A 285 4.76 -9.08 -11.05
C GLU A 285 4.04 -8.78 -9.72
N LEU A 286 3.56 -7.55 -9.53
CA LEU A 286 2.96 -7.13 -8.26
C LEU A 286 1.46 -7.40 -8.20
N PRO A 287 0.98 -8.02 -7.09
CA PRO A 287 -0.45 -8.32 -6.93
C PRO A 287 -1.23 -7.11 -6.42
N TYR A 288 -1.69 -6.26 -7.36
CA TYR A 288 -2.51 -5.09 -7.07
C TYR A 288 -3.99 -5.40 -6.81
N ASP A 289 -4.46 -6.60 -7.16
CA ASP A 289 -5.86 -7.04 -7.02
C ASP A 289 -6.23 -7.51 -5.60
N LYS A 290 -5.23 -7.71 -4.73
CA LYS A 290 -5.42 -8.31 -3.39
C LYS A 290 -6.08 -7.42 -2.35
N TRP A 291 -6.35 -6.17 -2.67
CA TRP A 291 -7.02 -5.25 -1.74
C TRP A 291 -8.43 -5.72 -1.34
N ARG A 292 -9.09 -6.55 -2.18
CA ARG A 292 -10.39 -7.15 -1.88
C ARG A 292 -10.29 -8.30 -0.88
N GLU A 293 -9.27 -9.12 -1.01
CA GLU A 293 -9.12 -10.37 -0.28
C GLU A 293 -8.47 -10.18 1.07
N PHE A 294 -7.43 -9.33 1.12
CA PHE A 294 -6.58 -9.19 2.31
C PHE A 294 -7.17 -8.18 3.29
N ASP A 295 -6.94 -8.46 4.59
CA ASP A 295 -7.30 -7.54 5.65
C ASP A 295 -6.23 -6.46 5.84
N ALA A 296 -6.63 -5.20 5.69
CA ALA A 296 -5.72 -4.07 5.84
C ALA A 296 -5.29 -3.88 7.31
N GLU A 297 -6.17 -4.20 8.28
CA GLU A 297 -5.84 -4.13 9.70
C GLU A 297 -4.80 -5.18 10.08
N ASP A 298 -4.90 -6.41 9.54
CA ASP A 298 -3.92 -7.46 9.81
C ASP A 298 -2.51 -7.05 9.36
N SER A 299 -2.41 -6.30 8.25
CA SER A 299 -1.12 -5.77 7.80
C SER A 299 -0.53 -4.75 8.78
N ILE A 300 -1.34 -3.80 9.25
CA ILE A 300 -0.88 -2.84 10.29
C ILE A 300 -0.54 -3.59 11.58
N ARG A 301 -1.34 -4.55 12.00
CA ARG A 301 -1.10 -5.37 13.19
C ARG A 301 0.20 -6.13 13.12
N PHE A 302 0.42 -6.84 12.01
CA PHE A 302 1.65 -7.60 11.78
C PHE A 302 2.89 -6.74 11.90
N TYR A 303 2.95 -5.65 11.12
CA TYR A 303 4.13 -4.79 11.11
C TYR A 303 4.30 -4.00 12.42
N ALA A 304 3.21 -3.60 13.08
CA ALA A 304 3.29 -2.92 14.38
C ALA A 304 3.85 -3.84 15.47
N LEU A 305 3.48 -5.12 15.48
CA LEU A 305 4.06 -6.11 16.39
C LEU A 305 5.56 -6.26 16.13
N GLN A 306 5.98 -6.47 14.88
CA GLN A 306 7.40 -6.61 14.53
C GLN A 306 8.21 -5.37 14.91
N LEU A 307 7.70 -4.17 14.65
CA LEU A 307 8.37 -2.92 15.01
C LEU A 307 8.44 -2.72 16.53
N HIS A 308 7.40 -3.09 17.24
CA HIS A 308 7.36 -2.99 18.72
C HIS A 308 8.34 -3.97 19.36
N GLU A 309 8.37 -5.21 18.91
CA GLU A 309 9.31 -6.24 19.38
C GLU A 309 10.77 -5.86 19.10
N ALA A 310 11.01 -5.22 17.93
CA ALA A 310 12.33 -4.69 17.57
C ALA A 310 12.70 -3.38 18.31
N GLY A 311 11.80 -2.83 19.15
CA GLY A 311 12.03 -1.57 19.86
C GLY A 311 12.04 -0.32 18.98
N LEU A 312 11.52 -0.42 17.74
CA LEU A 312 11.47 0.67 16.75
C LEU A 312 10.27 1.59 16.94
N ILE A 313 9.27 1.17 17.68
CA ILE A 313 8.13 1.97 18.16
C ILE A 313 7.89 1.73 19.63
N LYS A 314 7.25 2.70 20.31
CA LYS A 314 6.95 2.63 21.76
C LYS A 314 5.47 2.37 22.03
N THR A 315 4.60 2.82 21.14
CA THR A 315 3.15 2.70 21.29
C THR A 315 2.72 1.25 21.08
N ASN A 316 1.82 0.77 21.93
CA ASN A 316 1.24 -0.56 21.80
C ASN A 316 0.56 -0.73 20.43
N PRO A 317 0.75 -1.87 19.73
CA PRO A 317 0.17 -2.13 18.41
C PRO A 317 -1.35 -1.92 18.32
N ASN A 318 -2.12 -2.31 19.34
CA ASN A 318 -3.57 -2.07 19.34
C ASN A 318 -3.90 -0.57 19.38
N LYS A 319 -3.08 0.23 20.05
CA LYS A 319 -3.25 1.68 20.09
C LYS A 319 -2.85 2.33 18.75
N ILE A 320 -1.83 1.82 18.07
CA ILE A 320 -1.49 2.25 16.69
C ILE A 320 -2.70 2.06 15.77
N ILE A 321 -3.35 0.89 15.84
CA ILE A 321 -4.56 0.59 15.05
C ILE A 321 -5.69 1.55 15.42
N ALA A 322 -6.03 1.65 16.72
CA ALA A 322 -7.15 2.46 17.18
C ALA A 322 -7.00 3.95 16.84
N ASP A 323 -5.78 4.49 16.97
CA ASP A 323 -5.52 5.93 16.77
C ASP A 323 -5.21 6.29 15.32
N GLY A 324 -4.72 5.34 14.51
CA GLY A 324 -4.09 5.61 13.22
C GLY A 324 -4.80 5.01 12.01
N THR A 325 -5.95 4.34 12.16
CA THR A 325 -6.63 3.68 11.04
C THR A 325 -8.12 4.03 10.98
N ASP A 326 -8.69 3.98 9.77
CA ASP A 326 -10.13 4.11 9.55
C ASP A 326 -10.58 3.23 8.37
N TRP A 327 -11.02 2.03 8.68
CA TRP A 327 -11.38 1.01 7.69
C TRP A 327 -12.83 1.11 7.19
N ARG A 328 -13.66 2.04 7.72
CA ARG A 328 -15.08 2.14 7.33
C ARG A 328 -15.24 2.36 5.82
N PHE A 329 -14.41 3.24 5.21
CA PHE A 329 -14.45 3.50 3.77
C PHE A 329 -14.07 2.28 2.95
N LEU A 330 -13.00 1.59 3.31
CA LEU A 330 -12.56 0.35 2.65
C LEU A 330 -13.63 -0.73 2.74
N ASN A 331 -14.23 -0.91 3.93
CA ASN A 331 -15.26 -1.92 4.16
C ASN A 331 -16.55 -1.64 3.36
N GLU A 332 -16.91 -0.39 3.17
CA GLU A 332 -17.99 0.01 2.27
C GLU A 332 -17.64 -0.31 0.82
N LEU A 333 -16.45 0.09 0.36
CA LEU A 333 -16.00 -0.14 -1.02
C LEU A 333 -15.86 -1.63 -1.34
N LYS A 334 -15.40 -2.45 -0.41
CA LYS A 334 -15.38 -3.91 -0.58
C LYS A 334 -16.76 -4.50 -0.81
N ARG A 335 -17.80 -3.92 -0.21
CA ARG A 335 -19.20 -4.33 -0.47
C ARG A 335 -19.72 -3.82 -1.80
N GLU A 336 -19.42 -2.57 -2.16
CA GLU A 336 -19.89 -1.92 -3.38
C GLU A 336 -19.23 -2.50 -4.64
N LEU A 337 -17.92 -2.78 -4.58
CA LEU A 337 -17.10 -3.19 -5.73
C LEU A 337 -16.93 -4.71 -5.85
N LYS A 338 -17.66 -5.49 -5.07
CA LYS A 338 -17.71 -6.96 -5.18
C LYS A 338 -18.59 -7.48 -6.31
N ALA A 339 -19.33 -6.62 -6.93
CA ALA A 339 -20.22 -7.00 -8.00
C ALA A 339 -19.45 -7.43 -9.26
#